data_a1b9f4d3a7fc8c8d4dda70b8f7cb12b7
#
_entry.id   a1b9f4d3a7fc8c8d4dda70b8f7cb12b7
#
_cell.length_a   1.000
_cell.length_b   1.000
_cell.length_c   1.000
_cell.angle_alpha   90.00
_cell.angle_beta   90.00
_cell.angle_gamma   90.00
#
_symmetry.space_group_name_H-M   'P 1'
#
loop_
_entity.id
_entity.type
_entity.pdbx_description
1 polymer ?
#
loop_
_entity_poly.entity_id
_entity_poly.type
_entity_poly.pdbx_seq_one_letter_code
_entity_poly.pdbx_strand_id
1 'polypeptide(L)'
;EMKKDRSREFQKSIFQIGSLTAIILLLQWGIGLLFSMTILQLVFPEINQNFGSVLAAGFFGGHGTAAALGDSFTNNLNWEEGQSLAMTSATFGVFAATIGGVIWIQWGVSKNETVFLKQFQDLPKELGHNQYPTQRHQPVPHRPSLILH
;
A
#
# COMPACT_ATOMS: atom_id res chain seq x y z
N GLU A 1 -8.65 30.78 14.74
CA GLU A 1 -8.29 29.79 15.76
C GLU A 1 -8.58 28.35 15.27
N MET A 2 -9.78 28.04 14.81
CA MET A 2 -10.15 26.70 14.25
C MET A 2 -9.28 26.19 13.10
N LYS A 3 -8.77 27.07 12.23
CA LYS A 3 -7.91 26.68 11.08
C LYS A 3 -6.51 26.25 11.53
N LYS A 4 -5.99 26.84 12.60
CA LYS A 4 -4.68 26.53 13.19
C LYS A 4 -4.69 25.20 13.93
N ASP A 5 -5.78 24.88 14.61
CA ASP A 5 -5.95 23.62 15.34
C ASP A 5 -6.09 22.43 14.35
N ARG A 6 -6.85 22.59 13.27
CA ARG A 6 -6.95 21.59 12.21
C ARG A 6 -5.58 21.28 11.56
N SER A 7 -4.76 22.31 11.36
CA SER A 7 -3.40 22.14 10.81
C SER A 7 -2.50 21.36 11.76
N ARG A 8 -2.59 21.58 13.06
CA ARG A 8 -1.80 20.86 14.08
C ARG A 8 -2.21 19.39 14.18
N GLU A 9 -3.50 19.11 14.17
CA GLU A 9 -4.01 17.72 14.19
C GLU A 9 -3.60 16.96 12.92
N PHE A 10 -3.66 17.61 11.79
CA PHE A 10 -3.20 17.05 10.51
C PHE A 10 -1.69 16.73 10.54
N GLN A 11 -0.87 17.64 11.05
CA GLN A 11 0.59 17.43 11.17
C GLN A 11 0.90 16.28 12.14
N LYS A 12 0.19 16.18 13.27
CA LYS A 12 0.36 15.05 14.20
C LYS A 12 0.02 13.72 13.54
N SER A 13 -1.07 13.65 12.78
CA SER A 13 -1.47 12.43 12.07
C SER A 13 -0.44 12.02 11.03
N ILE A 14 0.10 12.98 10.26
CA ILE A 14 1.18 12.69 9.30
C ILE A 14 2.42 12.16 10.01
N PHE A 15 2.81 12.80 11.12
CA PHE A 15 3.97 12.38 11.88
C PHE A 15 3.78 10.97 12.48
N GLN A 16 2.61 10.67 13.02
CA GLN A 16 2.28 9.35 13.56
C GLN A 16 2.32 8.26 12.48
N ILE A 17 1.70 8.50 11.33
CA ILE A 17 1.70 7.54 10.22
C ILE A 17 3.12 7.37 9.66
N GLY A 18 3.84 8.47 9.47
CA GLY A 18 5.21 8.45 8.96
C GLY A 18 6.17 7.72 9.89
N SER A 19 6.08 7.97 11.21
CA SER A 19 6.92 7.27 12.18
C SER A 19 6.59 5.78 12.27
N LEU A 20 5.32 5.41 12.24
CA LEU A 20 4.91 4.00 12.21
C LEU A 20 5.44 3.29 10.97
N THR A 21 5.30 3.91 9.81
CA THR A 21 5.84 3.36 8.55
C THR A 21 7.36 3.20 8.61
N ALA A 22 8.08 4.17 9.13
CA ALA A 22 9.53 4.11 9.30
C ALA A 22 9.95 2.99 10.26
N ILE A 23 9.24 2.81 11.38
CA ILE A 23 9.49 1.72 12.33
C ILE A 23 9.27 0.36 11.67
N ILE A 24 8.18 0.18 10.96
CA ILE A 24 7.89 -1.08 10.24
C ILE A 24 8.98 -1.39 9.24
N LEU A 25 9.42 -0.40 8.47
CA LEU A 25 10.50 -0.55 7.50
C LEU A 25 11.81 -0.99 8.18
N LEU A 26 12.23 -0.29 9.22
CA LEU A 26 13.46 -0.63 9.95
C LEU A 26 13.38 -2.03 10.58
N LEU A 27 12.23 -2.40 11.12
CA LEU A 27 12.02 -3.74 11.69
C LEU A 27 12.08 -4.83 10.61
N GLN A 28 11.47 -4.62 9.45
CA GLN A 28 11.55 -5.60 8.35
C GLN A 28 12.99 -5.84 7.91
N TRP A 29 13.76 -4.77 7.69
CA TRP A 29 15.16 -4.88 7.31
C TRP A 29 16.00 -5.50 8.45
N GLY A 30 15.85 -4.99 9.68
CA GLY A 30 16.62 -5.45 10.82
C GLY A 30 16.35 -6.90 11.19
N ILE A 31 15.07 -7.26 11.33
CA ILE A 31 14.68 -8.64 11.69
C ILE A 31 15.03 -9.61 10.57
N GLY A 32 14.79 -9.23 9.29
CA GLY A 32 15.11 -10.07 8.14
C GLY A 32 16.60 -10.40 8.07
N LEU A 33 17.45 -9.39 8.20
CA LEU A 33 18.90 -9.59 8.18
C LEU A 33 19.41 -10.39 9.40
N LEU A 34 18.93 -10.06 10.60
CA LEU A 34 19.30 -10.81 11.81
C LEU A 34 18.87 -12.29 11.69
N PHE A 35 17.67 -12.56 11.24
CA PHE A 35 17.18 -13.91 11.00
C PHE A 35 18.04 -14.66 9.98
N SER A 36 18.39 -13.99 8.88
CA SER A 36 19.23 -14.58 7.85
C SER A 36 20.63 -14.90 8.37
N MET A 37 21.28 -13.96 9.07
CA MET A 37 22.63 -14.12 9.57
C MET A 37 22.76 -15.11 10.75
N THR A 38 21.68 -15.31 11.51
CA THR A 38 21.73 -16.20 12.68
C THR A 38 21.13 -17.57 12.39
N ILE A 39 19.84 -17.62 12.07
CA ILE A 39 19.11 -18.87 11.95
C ILE A 39 19.32 -19.52 10.57
N LEU A 40 19.21 -18.74 9.49
CA LEU A 40 19.34 -19.33 8.17
C LEU A 40 20.75 -19.84 7.91
N GLN A 41 21.78 -19.09 8.28
CA GLN A 41 23.16 -19.55 8.08
C GLN A 41 23.52 -20.75 8.95
N LEU A 42 22.88 -20.92 10.12
CA LEU A 42 23.08 -22.09 10.95
C LEU A 42 22.48 -23.34 10.32
N VAL A 43 21.32 -23.22 9.68
CA VAL A 43 20.60 -24.35 9.06
C VAL A 43 21.09 -24.61 7.61
N PHE A 44 21.38 -23.55 6.90
CA PHE A 44 21.80 -23.54 5.49
C PHE A 44 23.04 -22.66 5.28
N PRO A 45 24.25 -23.15 5.57
CA PRO A 45 25.48 -22.34 5.50
C PRO A 45 25.79 -21.77 4.11
N GLU A 46 25.21 -22.34 3.07
CA GLU A 46 25.42 -21.95 1.66
C GLU A 46 24.54 -20.75 1.25
N ILE A 47 23.55 -20.37 2.07
CA ILE A 47 22.67 -19.24 1.72
C ILE A 47 23.44 -17.92 1.85
N ASN A 48 23.24 -17.04 0.85
CA ASN A 48 23.80 -15.70 0.89
C ASN A 48 23.31 -14.92 2.12
N GLN A 49 24.23 -14.26 2.82
CA GLN A 49 23.93 -13.50 4.05
C GLN A 49 22.89 -12.41 3.85
N ASN A 50 22.81 -11.88 2.63
CA ASN A 50 21.84 -10.85 2.25
C ASN A 50 20.42 -11.38 1.95
N PHE A 51 20.20 -12.69 2.07
CA PHE A 51 18.89 -13.29 1.80
C PHE A 51 17.77 -12.65 2.62
N GLY A 52 18.05 -12.26 3.87
CA GLY A 52 17.07 -11.55 4.71
C GLY A 52 16.60 -10.19 4.17
N SER A 53 17.40 -9.53 3.35
CA SER A 53 17.04 -8.25 2.72
C SER A 53 16.05 -8.41 1.56
N VAL A 54 15.98 -9.59 0.96
CA VAL A 54 15.05 -9.90 -0.15
C VAL A 54 13.59 -9.72 0.28
N LEU A 55 13.27 -10.16 1.50
CA LEU A 55 11.92 -10.01 2.05
C LEU A 55 11.53 -8.55 2.19
N ALA A 56 12.40 -7.74 2.79
CA ALA A 56 12.14 -6.31 2.97
C ALA A 56 12.08 -5.57 1.62
N ALA A 57 12.96 -5.92 0.68
CA ALA A 57 12.97 -5.34 -0.66
C ALA A 57 11.66 -5.57 -1.42
N GLY A 58 11.12 -6.79 -1.36
CA GLY A 58 9.90 -7.16 -2.07
C GLY A 58 8.62 -6.67 -1.37
N PHE A 59 8.47 -6.96 -0.08
CA PHE A 59 7.23 -6.70 0.64
C PHE A 59 6.99 -5.21 0.91
N PHE A 60 8.01 -4.47 1.27
CA PHE A 60 7.85 -3.04 1.55
C PHE A 60 7.95 -2.17 0.30
N GLY A 61 8.98 -2.42 -0.52
CA GLY A 61 9.28 -1.57 -1.66
C GLY A 61 8.57 -1.97 -2.95
N GLY A 62 8.04 -3.19 -3.02
CA GLY A 62 7.44 -3.75 -4.22
C GLY A 62 8.45 -3.90 -5.37
N HIS A 63 7.93 -4.06 -6.59
CA HIS A 63 8.75 -4.37 -7.77
C HIS A 63 9.81 -3.30 -8.09
N GLY A 64 9.51 -2.01 -7.86
CA GLY A 64 10.47 -0.93 -8.11
C GLY A 64 11.71 -1.02 -7.21
N THR A 65 11.50 -1.22 -5.91
CA THR A 65 12.61 -1.40 -4.95
C THR A 65 13.32 -2.73 -5.17
N ALA A 66 12.58 -3.79 -5.47
CA ALA A 66 13.14 -5.10 -5.78
C ALA A 66 14.06 -5.05 -7.01
N ALA A 67 13.67 -4.31 -8.05
CA ALA A 67 14.52 -4.11 -9.23
C ALA A 67 15.79 -3.32 -8.91
N ALA A 68 15.66 -2.18 -8.20
CA ALA A 68 16.79 -1.32 -7.84
C ALA A 68 17.81 -2.03 -6.93
N LEU A 69 17.33 -2.77 -5.93
CA LEU A 69 18.19 -3.56 -5.04
C LEU A 69 18.75 -4.81 -5.74
N GLY A 70 17.97 -5.42 -6.63
CA GLY A 70 18.40 -6.54 -7.43
C GLY A 70 19.62 -6.22 -8.29
N ASP A 71 19.63 -5.05 -8.89
CA ASP A 71 20.79 -4.54 -9.63
C ASP A 71 22.02 -4.38 -8.71
N SER A 72 21.82 -3.89 -7.51
CA SER A 72 22.87 -3.80 -6.49
C SER A 72 23.36 -5.18 -6.02
N PHE A 73 22.48 -6.16 -5.90
CA PHE A 73 22.87 -7.52 -5.52
C PHE A 73 23.76 -8.15 -6.57
N THR A 74 23.44 -7.96 -7.85
CA THR A 74 24.24 -8.50 -8.95
C THR A 74 25.58 -7.77 -9.08
N ASN A 75 25.58 -6.44 -9.10
CA ASN A 75 26.76 -5.66 -9.45
C ASN A 75 27.71 -5.42 -8.27
N ASN A 76 27.19 -5.30 -7.04
CA ASN A 76 28.01 -4.96 -5.87
C ASN A 76 28.30 -6.17 -4.98
N LEU A 77 27.39 -7.16 -4.94
CA LEU A 77 27.51 -8.32 -4.07
C LEU A 77 27.80 -9.62 -4.82
N ASN A 78 27.94 -9.57 -6.15
CA ASN A 78 28.12 -10.73 -7.04
C ASN A 78 27.11 -11.85 -6.76
N TRP A 79 25.85 -11.46 -6.48
CA TRP A 79 24.77 -12.38 -6.18
C TRP A 79 23.69 -12.29 -7.26
N GLU A 80 23.87 -13.08 -8.33
CA GLU A 80 23.01 -13.04 -9.52
C GLU A 80 21.57 -13.44 -9.23
N GLU A 81 21.35 -14.42 -8.35
CA GLU A 81 20.02 -14.89 -8.00
C GLU A 81 19.24 -13.87 -7.13
N GLY A 82 19.94 -12.94 -6.48
CA GLY A 82 19.35 -11.95 -5.59
C GLY A 82 18.29 -11.08 -6.27
N GLN A 83 18.51 -10.73 -7.54
CA GLN A 83 17.54 -9.94 -8.30
C GLN A 83 16.23 -10.71 -8.54
N SER A 84 16.33 -11.95 -9.00
CA SER A 84 15.15 -12.77 -9.28
C SER A 84 14.39 -13.11 -8.01
N LEU A 85 15.08 -13.34 -6.91
CA LEU A 85 14.49 -13.58 -5.60
C LEU A 85 13.75 -12.32 -5.09
N ALA A 86 14.36 -11.14 -5.24
CA ALA A 86 13.72 -9.88 -4.85
C ALA A 86 12.43 -9.60 -5.64
N MET A 87 12.45 -9.83 -6.96
CA MET A 87 11.28 -9.69 -7.82
C MET A 87 10.18 -10.70 -7.48
N THR A 88 10.57 -11.95 -7.20
CA THR A 88 9.64 -12.99 -6.74
C THR A 88 9.01 -12.61 -5.39
N SER A 89 9.82 -12.15 -4.45
CA SER A 89 9.35 -11.66 -3.15
C SER A 89 8.36 -10.49 -3.31
N ALA A 90 8.60 -9.56 -4.24
CA ALA A 90 7.67 -8.46 -4.52
C ALA A 90 6.32 -8.96 -5.04
N THR A 91 6.32 -9.97 -5.90
CA THR A 91 5.08 -10.59 -6.39
C THR A 91 4.29 -11.23 -5.24
N PHE A 92 4.94 -12.02 -4.40
CA PHE A 92 4.31 -12.58 -3.21
C PHE A 92 3.83 -11.49 -2.24
N GLY A 93 4.58 -10.41 -2.09
CA GLY A 93 4.21 -9.25 -1.29
C GLY A 93 2.90 -8.61 -1.73
N VAL A 94 2.71 -8.41 -3.03
CA VAL A 94 1.46 -7.87 -3.59
C VAL A 94 0.29 -8.81 -3.32
N PHE A 95 0.45 -10.12 -3.54
CA PHE A 95 -0.58 -11.10 -3.23
C PHE A 95 -0.93 -11.12 -1.74
N ALA A 96 0.07 -11.16 -0.87
CA ALA A 96 -0.12 -11.14 0.58
C ALA A 96 -0.81 -9.86 1.04
N ALA A 97 -0.44 -8.70 0.51
CA ALA A 97 -1.06 -7.41 0.83
C ALA A 97 -2.52 -7.37 0.38
N THR A 98 -2.82 -7.86 -0.83
CA THR A 98 -4.18 -7.84 -1.37
C THR A 98 -5.09 -8.79 -0.59
N ILE A 99 -4.70 -10.04 -0.44
CA ILE A 99 -5.52 -11.06 0.25
C ILE A 99 -5.59 -10.74 1.75
N GLY A 100 -4.44 -10.49 2.37
CA GLY A 100 -4.35 -10.17 3.80
C GLY A 100 -5.07 -8.86 4.15
N GLY A 101 -4.95 -7.86 3.29
CA GLY A 101 -5.65 -6.58 3.46
C GLY A 101 -7.17 -6.74 3.44
N VAL A 102 -7.71 -7.51 2.49
CA VAL A 102 -9.15 -7.80 2.42
C VAL A 102 -9.62 -8.56 3.68
N ILE A 103 -8.89 -9.59 4.09
CA ILE A 103 -9.21 -10.34 5.31
C ILE A 103 -9.19 -9.43 6.54
N TRP A 104 -8.17 -8.58 6.66
CA TRP A 104 -8.02 -7.65 7.78
C TRP A 104 -9.14 -6.62 7.84
N ILE A 105 -9.52 -6.07 6.68
CA ILE A 105 -10.65 -5.13 6.57
C ILE A 105 -11.96 -5.83 6.98
N GLN A 106 -12.23 -7.02 6.48
CA GLN A 106 -13.43 -7.77 6.84
C GLN A 106 -13.48 -8.09 8.34
N TRP A 107 -12.35 -8.46 8.92
CA TRP A 107 -12.25 -8.69 10.36
C TRP A 107 -12.51 -7.40 11.16
N GLY A 108 -11.92 -6.28 10.77
CA GLY A 108 -12.13 -4.97 11.39
C GLY A 108 -13.58 -4.51 11.33
N VAL A 109 -14.25 -4.74 10.18
CA VAL A 109 -15.68 -4.44 10.00
C VAL A 109 -16.54 -5.32 10.92
N SER A 110 -16.25 -6.62 10.99
CA SER A 110 -17.00 -7.57 11.82
C SER A 110 -16.89 -7.26 13.32
N LYS A 111 -15.78 -6.67 13.74
CA LYS A 111 -15.54 -6.22 15.13
C LYS A 111 -16.05 -4.81 15.44
N ASN A 112 -16.68 -4.14 14.47
CA ASN A 112 -17.14 -2.76 14.66
C ASN A 112 -16.01 -1.74 14.98
N GLU A 113 -14.77 -2.06 14.64
CA GLU A 113 -13.59 -1.22 14.89
C GLU A 113 -13.40 -0.13 13.82
N THR A 114 -14.19 -0.14 12.74
CA THR A 114 -14.03 0.76 11.61
C THR A 114 -14.99 1.95 11.70
N VAL A 115 -14.46 3.12 12.04
CA VAL A 115 -15.22 4.37 12.22
C VAL A 115 -15.90 4.82 10.92
N PHE A 116 -15.20 4.69 9.78
CA PHE A 116 -15.71 5.16 8.49
C PHE A 116 -16.83 4.28 7.92
N LEU A 117 -16.75 2.96 8.11
CA LEU A 117 -17.77 2.05 7.57
C LEU A 117 -19.06 2.05 8.39
N LYS A 118 -19.02 2.40 9.67
CA LYS A 118 -20.23 2.67 10.46
C LYS A 118 -21.05 3.80 9.84
N GLN A 119 -20.39 4.84 9.37
CA GLN A 119 -21.07 5.99 8.75
C GLN A 119 -21.78 5.60 7.43
N PHE A 120 -21.26 4.59 6.70
CA PHE A 120 -21.92 4.07 5.50
C PHE A 120 -23.05 3.10 5.81
N GLN A 121 -23.01 2.38 6.93
CA GLN A 121 -24.11 1.51 7.36
C GLN A 121 -25.31 2.29 7.92
N ASP A 122 -25.07 3.48 8.48
CA ASP A 122 -26.09 4.37 9.01
C ASP A 122 -26.74 5.27 7.93
N LEU A 123 -26.23 5.23 6.70
CA LEU A 123 -26.89 5.88 5.57
C LEU A 123 -28.24 5.18 5.30
N PRO A 124 -29.35 5.93 5.22
CA PRO A 124 -30.65 5.35 4.92
C PRO A 124 -30.56 4.45 3.69
N LYS A 125 -31.01 3.22 3.79
CA LYS A 125 -31.02 2.22 2.70
C LYS A 125 -31.73 2.71 1.43
N GLU A 126 -32.45 3.81 1.51
CA GLU A 126 -33.12 4.48 0.41
C GLU A 126 -32.14 5.10 -0.62
N LEU A 127 -30.90 5.39 -0.23
CA LEU A 127 -29.88 5.93 -1.17
C LEU A 127 -29.23 4.84 -2.04
N GLY A 128 -29.40 3.56 -1.70
CA GLY A 128 -28.73 2.45 -2.38
C GLY A 128 -29.43 1.95 -3.64
N HIS A 129 -30.67 2.31 -3.92
CA HIS A 129 -31.39 1.63 -5.00
C HIS A 129 -31.94 2.49 -6.14
N ASN A 130 -31.94 3.83 -6.08
CA ASN A 130 -32.61 4.61 -7.14
C ASN A 130 -32.11 6.03 -7.41
N GLN A 131 -30.84 6.32 -7.24
CA GLN A 131 -30.32 7.59 -7.74
C GLN A 131 -28.94 7.45 -8.41
N TYR A 132 -28.90 6.69 -9.51
CA TYR A 132 -28.18 7.26 -10.64
C TYR A 132 -29.06 8.45 -11.08
N PRO A 133 -28.58 9.70 -11.05
CA PRO A 133 -29.29 10.76 -11.73
C PRO A 133 -29.30 10.36 -13.18
N THR A 134 -30.46 9.86 -13.63
CA THR A 134 -30.72 9.79 -15.05
C THR A 134 -30.44 11.19 -15.52
N GLN A 135 -29.34 11.38 -16.27
CA GLN A 135 -29.09 12.63 -16.96
C GLN A 135 -30.33 12.84 -17.82
N ARG A 136 -31.26 13.60 -17.25
CA ARG A 136 -32.38 14.11 -18.01
C ARG A 136 -31.71 14.93 -19.11
N HIS A 137 -31.72 14.40 -20.34
CA HIS A 137 -31.33 15.11 -21.54
C HIS A 137 -32.02 16.48 -21.48
N GLN A 138 -31.31 17.49 -21.02
CA GLN A 138 -31.76 18.86 -21.22
C GLN A 138 -31.67 19.09 -22.73
N PRO A 139 -32.78 19.36 -23.38
CA PRO A 139 -32.74 19.70 -24.80
C PRO A 139 -31.80 20.89 -24.96
N VAL A 140 -30.80 20.72 -25.82
CA VAL A 140 -29.85 21.79 -26.15
C VAL A 140 -30.66 22.99 -26.62
N PRO A 141 -30.55 24.17 -25.99
CA PRO A 141 -31.28 25.35 -26.44
C PRO A 141 -30.84 25.65 -27.86
N HIS A 142 -31.82 25.67 -28.78
CA HIS A 142 -31.65 26.08 -30.16
C HIS A 142 -31.00 27.47 -30.18
N ARG A 143 -29.74 27.57 -30.58
CA ARG A 143 -29.16 28.87 -30.95
C ARG A 143 -29.83 29.34 -32.23
N PRO A 144 -30.50 30.48 -32.22
CA PRO A 144 -30.97 31.06 -33.47
C PRO A 144 -29.75 31.37 -34.34
N SER A 145 -29.79 30.86 -35.58
CA SER A 145 -28.82 31.19 -36.62
C SER A 145 -28.84 32.71 -36.87
N LEU A 146 -27.77 33.39 -36.52
CA LEU A 146 -27.54 34.76 -36.96
C LEU A 146 -27.34 34.74 -38.47
N ILE A 147 -28.42 35.06 -39.20
CA ILE A 147 -28.35 35.38 -40.62
C ILE A 147 -27.73 36.78 -40.69
N LEU A 148 -26.50 36.85 -41.14
CA LEU A 148 -25.84 38.10 -41.55
C LEU A 148 -26.38 38.48 -42.90
N HIS A 149 -27.05 39.65 -42.93
CA HIS A 149 -27.29 40.41 -44.16
C HIS A 149 -26.15 41.38 -44.39
#